data_a15f7a68312b65ee0b67593939b6af3b
#
_entry.id   a15f7a68312b65ee0b67593939b6af3b
#
_cell.length_a   1.000
_cell.length_b   1.000
_cell.length_c   1.000
_cell.angle_alpha   90.00
_cell.angle_beta   90.00
_cell.angle_gamma   90.00
#
_symmetry.space_group_name_H-M   'P 1'
#
loop_
_entity.id
_entity.type
_entity.pdbx_description
1 polymer ?
#
loop_
_entity_poly.entity_id
_entity_poly.type
_entity_poly.pdbx_seq_one_letter_code
_entity_poly.pdbx_strand_id
1 'polypeptide(L)'
;MAQSLNALAVGALVKDTGTLYNGKPIIWKIADKGHTGYPSGAVTLITERIISLKCFDAIESGNSDGDRRSYGNNRWTLSNVRQWLNSQAAAGKWYSAQHGADAPPTNANVWSNYNEYDAEAGFLAGFSANFIAALLTTTHTVGKATVDGGGTETVSYTHLTLP
;
A
#
# COMPACT_ATOMS: atom_id res chain seq x y z
N MET A 1 -18.50 -24.45 -3.38
CA MET A 1 -17.85 -24.38 -2.05
C MET A 1 -16.70 -23.41 -2.17
N ALA A 2 -16.55 -22.49 -1.21
CA ALA A 2 -15.36 -21.62 -1.14
C ALA A 2 -14.13 -22.50 -0.85
N GLN A 3 -13.08 -22.35 -1.63
CA GLN A 3 -11.82 -23.08 -1.43
C GLN A 3 -10.89 -22.21 -0.58
N SER A 4 -10.27 -22.82 0.44
CA SER A 4 -9.24 -22.13 1.23
C SER A 4 -8.02 -21.81 0.36
N LEU A 5 -7.48 -20.62 0.48
CA LEU A 5 -6.26 -20.21 -0.25
C LEU A 5 -5.07 -21.11 0.10
N ASN A 6 -5.02 -21.60 1.34
CA ASN A 6 -3.96 -22.52 1.78
C ASN A 6 -3.98 -23.88 1.04
N ALA A 7 -5.13 -24.28 0.47
CA ALA A 7 -5.23 -25.50 -0.31
C ALA A 7 -4.69 -25.33 -1.75
N LEU A 8 -4.49 -24.12 -2.22
CA LEU A 8 -4.01 -23.83 -3.56
C LEU A 8 -2.47 -23.85 -3.60
N ALA A 9 -1.90 -24.16 -4.76
CA ALA A 9 -0.46 -24.13 -4.96
C ALA A 9 0.08 -22.69 -5.05
N VAL A 10 1.34 -22.47 -4.69
CA VAL A 10 2.08 -21.26 -5.04
C VAL A 10 2.07 -21.10 -6.56
N GLY A 11 1.82 -19.90 -7.05
CA GLY A 11 1.64 -19.58 -8.46
C GLY A 11 0.18 -19.67 -8.95
N ALA A 12 -0.76 -20.24 -8.18
CA ALA A 12 -2.17 -20.27 -8.55
C ALA A 12 -2.74 -18.83 -8.62
N LEU A 13 -3.64 -18.63 -9.57
CA LEU A 13 -4.38 -17.38 -9.73
C LEU A 13 -5.73 -17.48 -9.04
N VAL A 14 -6.07 -16.43 -8.32
CA VAL A 14 -7.32 -16.31 -7.57
C VAL A 14 -7.94 -14.92 -7.76
N LYS A 15 -9.24 -14.82 -7.63
CA LYS A 15 -9.93 -13.53 -7.58
C LYS A 15 -11.13 -13.59 -6.64
N ASP A 16 -11.38 -12.51 -5.95
CA ASP A 16 -12.68 -12.22 -5.33
C ASP A 16 -13.43 -11.25 -6.24
N THR A 17 -14.59 -11.67 -6.75
CA THR A 17 -15.39 -10.84 -7.67
C THR A 17 -16.01 -9.63 -6.99
N GLY A 18 -16.05 -9.61 -5.66
CA GLY A 18 -16.50 -8.48 -4.84
C GLY A 18 -15.38 -7.50 -4.48
N THR A 19 -14.11 -7.85 -4.73
CA THR A 19 -12.95 -7.00 -4.45
C THR A 19 -12.50 -6.32 -5.73
N LEU A 20 -12.80 -5.03 -5.86
CA LEU A 20 -12.65 -4.26 -7.09
C LEU A 20 -11.60 -3.16 -6.95
N TYR A 21 -10.85 -2.93 -8.02
CA TYR A 21 -10.10 -1.70 -8.24
C TYR A 21 -10.51 -1.09 -9.58
N ASN A 22 -10.91 0.18 -9.56
CA ASN A 22 -11.47 0.87 -10.73
C ASN A 22 -12.61 0.07 -11.40
N GLY A 23 -13.52 -0.51 -10.58
CA GLY A 23 -14.67 -1.26 -11.04
C GLY A 23 -14.37 -2.66 -11.60
N LYS A 24 -13.13 -3.13 -11.50
CA LYS A 24 -12.73 -4.45 -12.03
C LYS A 24 -12.15 -5.33 -10.92
N PRO A 25 -12.50 -6.64 -10.90
CA PRO A 25 -11.88 -7.58 -9.97
C PRO A 25 -10.36 -7.66 -10.18
N ILE A 26 -9.63 -7.64 -9.06
CA ILE A 26 -8.19 -7.86 -9.08
C ILE A 26 -7.92 -9.37 -9.23
N ILE A 27 -7.00 -9.73 -10.12
CA ILE A 27 -6.48 -11.09 -10.20
C ILE A 27 -5.21 -11.15 -9.35
N TRP A 28 -5.21 -12.02 -8.37
CA TRP A 28 -4.11 -12.26 -7.46
C TRP A 28 -3.38 -13.54 -7.82
N LYS A 29 -2.09 -13.57 -7.58
CA LYS A 29 -1.25 -14.75 -7.66
C LYS A 29 -0.77 -15.10 -6.26
N ILE A 30 -0.86 -16.36 -5.86
CA ILE A 30 -0.25 -16.84 -4.63
C ILE A 30 1.26 -16.78 -4.81
N ALA A 31 1.90 -15.85 -4.10
CA ALA A 31 3.35 -15.62 -4.18
C ALA A 31 4.10 -16.52 -3.21
N ASP A 32 3.57 -16.73 -1.99
CA ASP A 32 4.20 -17.53 -0.95
C ASP A 32 3.17 -18.02 0.06
N LYS A 33 3.55 -19.03 0.86
CA LYS A 33 2.76 -19.56 1.97
C LYS A 33 3.65 -19.83 3.18
N GLY A 34 3.19 -19.36 4.35
CA GLY A 34 3.92 -19.58 5.60
C GLY A 34 5.27 -18.86 5.65
N HIS A 35 5.35 -17.66 5.08
CA HIS A 35 6.55 -16.84 5.09
C HIS A 35 7.05 -16.60 6.51
N THR A 36 8.36 -16.77 6.73
CA THR A 36 8.98 -16.56 8.06
C THR A 36 8.70 -15.14 8.58
N GLY A 37 8.22 -15.05 9.80
CA GLY A 37 7.85 -13.76 10.43
C GLY A 37 6.42 -13.30 10.15
N TYR A 38 5.67 -14.02 9.31
CA TYR A 38 4.25 -13.76 9.10
C TYR A 38 3.38 -14.61 10.03
N PRO A 39 2.11 -14.24 10.25
CA PRO A 39 1.18 -15.07 11.03
C PRO A 39 1.09 -16.50 10.48
N SER A 40 0.90 -17.47 11.37
CA SER A 40 0.80 -18.89 10.98
C SER A 40 -0.34 -19.10 10.00
N GLY A 41 -0.09 -19.85 8.94
CA GLY A 41 -1.05 -20.13 7.89
C GLY A 41 -1.27 -18.98 6.89
N ALA A 42 -0.54 -17.88 7.01
CA ALA A 42 -0.64 -16.75 6.11
C ALA A 42 -0.30 -17.14 4.66
N VAL A 43 -1.06 -16.60 3.71
CA VAL A 43 -0.83 -16.71 2.26
C VAL A 43 -0.50 -15.34 1.72
N THR A 44 0.66 -15.18 1.08
CA THR A 44 1.07 -13.93 0.47
C THR A 44 0.53 -13.85 -0.96
N LEU A 45 -0.21 -12.80 -1.24
CA LEU A 45 -0.75 -12.50 -2.57
C LEU A 45 -0.01 -11.33 -3.22
N ILE A 46 0.19 -11.43 -4.52
CA ILE A 46 0.65 -10.32 -5.37
C ILE A 46 -0.34 -10.18 -6.54
N THR A 47 -0.56 -8.97 -7.03
CA THR A 47 -1.37 -8.78 -8.23
C THR A 47 -0.68 -9.44 -9.43
N GLU A 48 -1.45 -10.18 -10.24
CA GLU A 48 -0.94 -10.88 -11.42
C GLU A 48 -0.36 -9.91 -12.46
N ARG A 49 -0.88 -8.68 -12.48
CA ARG A 49 -0.42 -7.60 -13.37
C ARG A 49 -0.28 -6.30 -12.60
N ILE A 50 0.50 -5.38 -13.11
CA ILE A 50 0.51 -4.00 -12.63
C ILE A 50 -0.89 -3.43 -12.80
N ILE A 51 -1.50 -2.99 -11.70
CA ILE A 51 -2.87 -2.46 -11.69
C ILE A 51 -2.92 -0.93 -11.63
N SER A 52 -1.84 -0.29 -11.18
CA SER A 52 -1.72 1.16 -11.08
C SER A 52 -0.26 1.58 -10.97
N LEU A 53 0.01 2.82 -11.32
CA LEU A 53 1.26 3.52 -11.04
C LEU A 53 0.92 4.69 -10.12
N LYS A 54 1.68 4.84 -9.02
CA LYS A 54 1.51 5.90 -8.03
C LYS A 54 2.87 6.48 -7.69
N CYS A 55 2.95 7.79 -7.48
CA CYS A 55 4.14 8.33 -6.83
C CYS A 55 4.24 7.75 -5.42
N PHE A 56 5.45 7.56 -4.93
CA PHE A 56 5.65 7.04 -3.57
C PHE A 56 5.16 8.05 -2.54
N ASP A 57 5.49 9.33 -2.78
CA ASP A 57 5.13 10.43 -1.91
C ASP A 57 5.04 11.73 -2.72
N ALA A 58 4.29 12.71 -2.23
CA ALA A 58 4.24 14.06 -2.80
C ALA A 58 5.52 14.84 -2.45
N ILE A 59 5.86 15.83 -3.25
CA ILE A 59 6.94 16.77 -2.93
C ILE A 59 6.59 17.55 -1.65
N GLU A 60 7.57 17.68 -0.79
CA GLU A 60 7.42 18.37 0.49
C GLU A 60 8.03 19.79 0.40
N SER A 61 7.35 20.70 -0.24
CA SER A 61 7.89 22.04 -0.56
C SER A 61 8.43 22.82 0.66
N GLY A 62 7.90 22.53 1.85
CA GLY A 62 8.34 23.10 3.13
C GLY A 62 9.46 22.34 3.83
N ASN A 63 9.95 21.25 3.27
CA ASN A 63 10.99 20.44 3.90
C ASN A 63 12.37 21.12 3.80
N SER A 64 13.19 21.02 4.85
CA SER A 64 14.57 21.51 4.86
C SER A 64 15.50 20.67 3.98
N ASP A 65 15.20 19.38 3.78
CA ASP A 65 15.94 18.49 2.91
C ASP A 65 15.62 18.77 1.44
N GLY A 66 16.67 18.93 0.60
CA GLY A 66 16.51 19.32 -0.80
C GLY A 66 15.87 18.25 -1.67
N ASP A 67 16.19 16.97 -1.40
CA ASP A 67 15.64 15.86 -2.16
C ASP A 67 14.15 15.66 -1.84
N ARG A 68 13.77 15.79 -0.58
CA ARG A 68 12.36 15.72 -0.17
C ARG A 68 11.54 16.88 -0.71
N ARG A 69 12.12 18.08 -0.76
CA ARG A 69 11.49 19.23 -1.42
C ARG A 69 11.20 19.00 -2.89
N SER A 70 12.03 18.22 -3.56
CA SER A 70 11.95 18.00 -5.02
C SER A 70 11.22 16.71 -5.41
N TYR A 71 11.33 15.65 -4.61
CA TYR A 71 10.90 14.30 -4.99
C TYR A 71 9.98 13.61 -3.99
N GLY A 72 9.70 14.24 -2.84
CA GLY A 72 8.95 13.65 -1.75
C GLY A 72 9.81 12.81 -0.79
N ASN A 73 9.17 12.27 0.21
CA ASN A 73 9.79 11.48 1.26
C ASN A 73 9.99 10.03 0.78
N ASN A 74 11.09 9.42 1.16
CA ASN A 74 11.38 8.01 0.89
C ASN A 74 11.12 7.09 2.10
N ARG A 75 10.54 7.62 3.17
CA ARG A 75 10.23 6.88 4.40
C ARG A 75 8.84 6.26 4.31
N TRP A 76 8.78 4.93 4.34
CA TRP A 76 7.51 4.21 4.19
C TRP A 76 6.44 4.63 5.20
N THR A 77 6.82 4.77 6.47
CA THR A 77 5.87 5.11 7.55
C THR A 77 5.17 6.44 7.36
N LEU A 78 5.76 7.34 6.59
CA LEU A 78 5.27 8.70 6.36
C LEU A 78 4.75 8.91 4.93
N SER A 79 4.85 7.90 4.05
CA SER A 79 4.51 8.07 2.63
C SER A 79 3.01 8.11 2.35
N ASN A 80 2.64 8.89 1.36
CA ASN A 80 1.26 8.95 0.86
C ASN A 80 0.79 7.60 0.32
N VAL A 81 1.65 6.85 -0.38
CA VAL A 81 1.28 5.54 -0.93
C VAL A 81 0.90 4.55 0.16
N ARG A 82 1.57 4.59 1.33
CA ARG A 82 1.18 3.77 2.48
C ARG A 82 -0.20 4.15 2.99
N GLN A 83 -0.51 5.44 3.14
CA GLN A 83 -1.84 5.88 3.56
C GLN A 83 -2.91 5.37 2.60
N TRP A 84 -2.70 5.58 1.31
CA TRP A 84 -3.64 5.19 0.27
C TRP A 84 -3.87 3.68 0.25
N LEU A 85 -2.81 2.87 0.31
CA LEU A 85 -2.89 1.40 0.32
C LEU A 85 -3.67 0.85 1.51
N ASN A 86 -3.69 1.55 2.65
CA ASN A 86 -4.35 1.11 3.88
C ASN A 86 -5.69 1.80 4.13
N SER A 87 -6.24 2.51 3.16
CA SER A 87 -7.45 3.32 3.35
C SER A 87 -8.67 2.72 2.64
N GLN A 88 -9.81 2.73 3.35
CA GLN A 88 -11.14 2.47 2.83
C GLN A 88 -11.94 3.76 2.57
N ALA A 89 -11.32 4.92 2.71
CA ALA A 89 -12.00 6.20 2.58
C ALA A 89 -12.47 6.46 1.15
N ALA A 90 -13.56 7.21 1.03
CA ALA A 90 -14.08 7.66 -0.25
C ALA A 90 -13.06 8.53 -1.01
N ALA A 91 -13.30 8.74 -2.29
CA ALA A 91 -12.47 9.57 -3.17
C ALA A 91 -12.17 10.94 -2.55
N GLY A 92 -10.90 11.31 -2.53
CA GLY A 92 -10.41 12.56 -1.96
C GLY A 92 -10.48 12.67 -0.43
N LYS A 93 -10.69 11.56 0.30
CA LYS A 93 -10.86 11.54 1.76
C LYS A 93 -9.85 10.66 2.51
N TRP A 94 -8.91 10.05 1.83
CA TRP A 94 -7.95 9.14 2.45
C TRP A 94 -6.71 9.85 2.99
N TYR A 95 -6.36 11.00 2.42
CA TYR A 95 -5.17 11.76 2.82
C TYR A 95 -5.38 12.50 4.13
N SER A 96 -4.40 12.45 5.00
CA SER A 96 -4.21 13.35 6.13
C SER A 96 -2.72 13.59 6.35
N ALA A 97 -2.32 14.84 6.60
CA ALA A 97 -0.91 15.18 6.85
C ALA A 97 -0.36 14.38 8.03
N GLN A 98 0.77 13.71 7.84
CA GLN A 98 1.44 12.88 8.84
C GLN A 98 2.59 13.62 9.53
N HIS A 99 3.08 14.70 8.92
CA HIS A 99 4.16 15.54 9.47
C HIS A 99 4.09 16.96 8.87
N GLY A 100 4.92 17.88 9.36
CA GLY A 100 4.77 19.31 9.07
C GLY A 100 4.95 19.75 7.62
N ALA A 101 5.66 18.98 6.80
CA ALA A 101 5.88 19.31 5.39
C ALA A 101 5.07 18.41 4.43
N ASP A 102 4.29 17.47 4.98
CA ASP A 102 3.52 16.52 4.20
C ASP A 102 2.46 17.21 3.32
N ALA A 103 2.28 16.72 2.11
CA ALA A 103 1.35 17.26 1.13
C ALA A 103 0.56 16.14 0.44
N PRO A 104 -0.67 16.39 -0.03
CA PRO A 104 -1.41 15.41 -0.82
C PRO A 104 -0.78 15.25 -2.21
N PRO A 105 -0.81 14.03 -2.79
CA PRO A 105 -0.23 13.75 -4.10
C PRO A 105 -1.13 14.24 -5.24
N THR A 106 -1.35 15.56 -5.29
CA THR A 106 -2.03 16.26 -6.38
C THR A 106 -1.10 16.39 -7.59
N ASN A 107 -1.65 16.66 -8.76
CA ASN A 107 -0.86 16.91 -9.97
C ASN A 107 0.24 17.98 -9.75
N ALA A 108 -0.03 19.01 -8.95
CA ALA A 108 0.95 20.05 -8.64
C ALA A 108 2.04 19.61 -7.66
N ASN A 109 1.77 18.60 -6.84
CA ASN A 109 2.66 18.16 -5.77
C ASN A 109 3.40 16.85 -6.09
N VAL A 110 3.18 16.25 -7.24
CA VAL A 110 3.93 15.07 -7.66
C VAL A 110 5.05 15.45 -8.61
N TRP A 111 6.19 14.76 -8.50
CA TRP A 111 7.32 15.03 -9.38
C TRP A 111 6.93 14.82 -10.85
N SER A 112 7.29 15.76 -11.70
CA SER A 112 6.96 15.77 -13.14
C SER A 112 5.46 15.74 -13.47
N ASN A 113 4.57 16.04 -12.53
CA ASN A 113 3.11 16.06 -12.69
C ASN A 113 2.52 14.71 -13.19
N TYR A 114 3.08 13.60 -12.72
CA TYR A 114 2.62 12.26 -13.09
C TYR A 114 2.27 11.41 -11.88
N ASN A 115 1.29 10.52 -12.08
CA ASN A 115 0.89 9.52 -11.09
C ASN A 115 0.30 10.14 -9.80
N GLU A 116 -0.42 11.24 -9.95
CA GLU A 116 -1.28 11.83 -8.92
C GLU A 116 -2.42 10.88 -8.55
N TYR A 117 -2.89 10.93 -7.30
CA TYR A 117 -3.98 10.07 -6.85
C TYR A 117 -4.74 10.61 -5.64
N ASP A 118 -4.57 11.88 -5.31
CA ASP A 118 -5.26 12.54 -4.20
C ASP A 118 -6.78 12.47 -4.32
N ALA A 119 -7.29 12.57 -5.54
CA ALA A 119 -8.73 12.53 -5.84
C ALA A 119 -9.31 11.10 -5.93
N GLU A 120 -8.48 10.06 -5.89
CA GLU A 120 -8.96 8.67 -5.91
C GLU A 120 -9.53 8.25 -4.55
N ALA A 121 -10.34 7.18 -4.54
CA ALA A 121 -10.67 6.48 -3.31
C ALA A 121 -9.45 5.75 -2.75
N GLY A 122 -9.41 5.52 -1.44
CA GLY A 122 -8.40 4.65 -0.84
C GLY A 122 -8.40 3.25 -1.49
N PHE A 123 -7.26 2.61 -1.54
CA PHE A 123 -7.09 1.34 -2.28
C PHE A 123 -8.07 0.24 -1.83
N LEU A 124 -8.36 0.18 -0.54
CA LEU A 124 -9.25 -0.81 0.05
C LEU A 124 -10.74 -0.43 -0.08
N ALA A 125 -11.08 0.75 -0.60
CA ALA A 125 -12.47 1.20 -0.66
C ALA A 125 -13.37 0.32 -1.54
N GLY A 126 -12.79 -0.34 -2.55
CA GLY A 126 -13.51 -1.25 -3.44
C GLY A 126 -13.40 -2.73 -3.04
N PHE A 127 -12.85 -3.04 -1.87
CA PHE A 127 -12.66 -4.42 -1.43
C PHE A 127 -13.89 -4.95 -0.70
N SER A 128 -14.22 -6.21 -0.91
CA SER A 128 -15.30 -6.85 -0.19
C SER A 128 -15.01 -6.90 1.32
N ALA A 129 -16.05 -6.85 2.15
CA ALA A 129 -15.91 -6.94 3.61
C ALA A 129 -15.21 -8.24 4.04
N ASN A 130 -15.48 -9.35 3.35
CA ASN A 130 -14.84 -10.64 3.62
C ASN A 130 -13.34 -10.60 3.31
N PHE A 131 -12.95 -9.95 2.20
CA PHE A 131 -11.55 -9.81 1.84
C PHE A 131 -10.82 -8.93 2.86
N ILE A 132 -11.41 -7.79 3.24
CA ILE A 132 -10.86 -6.90 4.28
C ILE A 132 -10.67 -7.66 5.62
N ALA A 133 -11.68 -8.41 6.04
CA ALA A 133 -11.62 -9.17 7.31
C ALA A 133 -10.54 -10.27 7.30
N ALA A 134 -10.15 -10.74 6.11
CA ALA A 134 -9.11 -11.74 5.94
C ALA A 134 -7.69 -11.16 5.82
N LEU A 135 -7.53 -9.84 5.69
CA LEU A 135 -6.22 -9.20 5.65
C LEU A 135 -5.51 -9.34 7.01
N LEU A 136 -4.25 -9.73 6.96
CA LEU A 136 -3.40 -9.87 8.14
C LEU A 136 -2.42 -8.71 8.22
N THR A 137 -2.22 -8.18 9.42
CA THR A 137 -1.17 -7.20 9.67
C THR A 137 0.17 -7.93 9.85
N THR A 138 1.16 -7.50 9.10
CA THR A 138 2.55 -7.97 9.25
C THR A 138 3.43 -6.83 9.72
N THR A 139 4.53 -7.16 10.38
CA THR A 139 5.47 -6.19 10.94
C THR A 139 6.86 -6.46 10.39
N HIS A 140 7.49 -5.41 9.88
CA HIS A 140 8.85 -5.49 9.33
C HIS A 140 9.75 -4.41 9.94
N THR A 141 11.03 -4.72 10.04
CA THR A 141 12.06 -3.74 10.35
C THR A 141 12.65 -3.21 9.05
N VAL A 142 12.59 -1.90 8.86
CA VAL A 142 13.10 -1.22 7.68
C VAL A 142 14.18 -0.20 8.06
N GLY A 143 15.11 0.05 7.15
CA GLY A 143 16.13 1.08 7.32
C GLY A 143 15.54 2.49 7.20
N LYS A 144 16.04 3.42 8.00
CA LYS A 144 15.78 4.86 7.85
C LYS A 144 16.94 5.53 7.12
N ALA A 145 16.63 6.51 6.28
CA ALA A 145 17.63 7.36 5.67
C ALA A 145 18.40 8.17 6.75
N THR A 146 19.63 8.60 6.43
CA THR A 146 20.46 9.40 7.36
C THR A 146 19.77 10.70 7.78
N VAL A 147 19.01 11.31 6.87
CA VAL A 147 18.21 12.52 7.15
C VAL A 147 17.15 12.30 8.23
N ASP A 148 16.71 11.04 8.45
CA ASP A 148 15.81 10.63 9.52
C ASP A 148 16.52 10.14 10.79
N GLY A 149 17.82 10.39 10.90
CA GLY A 149 18.67 9.94 12.00
C GLY A 149 19.25 8.53 11.80
N GLY A 150 19.06 7.91 10.65
CA GLY A 150 19.58 6.57 10.32
C GLY A 150 18.98 5.47 11.20
N GLY A 151 19.65 4.31 11.22
CA GLY A 151 19.20 3.14 11.98
C GLY A 151 17.98 2.47 11.33
N THR A 152 17.12 1.89 12.16
CA THR A 152 15.94 1.15 11.70
C THR A 152 14.67 1.62 12.41
N GLU A 153 13.52 1.32 11.80
CA GLU A 153 12.21 1.45 12.41
C GLU A 153 11.38 0.20 12.15
N THR A 154 10.46 -0.09 13.07
CA THR A 154 9.50 -1.17 12.90
C THR A 154 8.24 -0.61 12.27
N VAL A 155 7.83 -1.19 11.16
CA VAL A 155 6.65 -0.76 10.41
C VAL A 155 5.64 -1.89 10.36
N SER A 156 4.37 -1.55 10.56
CA SER A 156 3.27 -2.48 10.37
C SER A 156 2.63 -2.22 9.01
N TYR A 157 2.39 -3.29 8.30
CA TYR A 157 1.70 -3.25 7.02
C TYR A 157 0.41 -4.04 7.12
N THR A 158 -0.65 -3.53 6.56
CA THR A 158 -1.74 -4.39 6.12
C THR A 158 -1.34 -4.92 4.75
N HIS A 159 -0.50 -5.94 4.74
CA HIS A 159 -0.20 -6.68 3.51
C HIS A 159 -1.37 -7.60 3.20
N LEU A 160 -1.53 -7.89 1.92
CA LEU A 160 -2.47 -8.89 1.42
C LEU A 160 -1.96 -10.30 1.78
N THR A 161 -1.89 -10.59 3.07
CA THR A 161 -1.71 -11.95 3.59
C THR A 161 -3.06 -12.40 4.12
N LEU A 162 -3.56 -13.48 3.57
CA LEU A 162 -4.83 -14.08 3.97
C LEU A 162 -4.56 -15.39 4.71
N PRO A 163 -5.38 -15.75 5.71
CA PRO A 163 -5.27 -17.01 6.42
C PRO A 163 -5.56 -18.23 5.54
#